data_d4b0fef435ab9c40c7a35f6dc07d0a6a
#
_entry.id   d4b0fef435ab9c40c7a35f6dc07d0a6a
#
_cell.length_a   1.000
_cell.length_b   1.000
_cell.length_c   1.000
_cell.angle_alpha   90.00
_cell.angle_beta   90.00
_cell.angle_gamma   90.00
#
_symmetry.space_group_name_H-M   'P 1'
#
loop_
_entity.id
_entity.type
_entity.pdbx_description
1 polymer ?
#
loop_
_entity_poly.entity_id
_entity_poly.type
_entity_poly.pdbx_seq_one_letter_code
_entity_poly.pdbx_strand_id
1 'polypeptide(L)'
;MKHAKPVPKTPWRVFGLAVIAVAVIVVGLLIVTNGSDSKTADSDNASSESPTTTATKTTTTTEAPYDGWVNPKSSGSMWSTKVPGVLTFRGNPTRSFYGLGPIPSAPKILWSYPQSGGMCGKSTDGSGTSTWCGTGWTGNPNVYESNGKTIVSFGAYDYAVHWLDAETGKDIISPFKTGDIIKGTVTTDPDGYPLTYSGSRDNFLHIIATDRGQTPVELWKLSAYDGVQQVWNDDWDGSPLIIDDYMFEGGENSWFYIVKLNRGYDAAGKVTVAPQV
;
A
#
# COMPACT_ATOMS: atom_id res chain seq x y z
N MET A 1 33.32 -1.06 -28.26
CA MET A 1 32.92 -0.33 -27.03
C MET A 1 33.05 1.16 -27.30
N LYS A 2 31.91 1.87 -27.42
CA LYS A 2 31.89 3.32 -27.62
C LYS A 2 31.46 3.94 -26.30
N HIS A 3 32.39 4.71 -25.70
CA HIS A 3 32.16 5.42 -24.45
C HIS A 3 31.07 6.47 -24.63
N ALA A 4 30.01 6.39 -23.81
CA ALA A 4 29.01 7.43 -23.69
C ALA A 4 29.64 8.68 -23.04
N LYS A 5 29.33 9.87 -23.59
CA LYS A 5 29.78 11.13 -23.03
C LYS A 5 29.04 11.46 -21.74
N PRO A 6 29.68 12.00 -20.71
CA PRO A 6 29.00 12.36 -19.46
C PRO A 6 28.03 13.54 -19.69
N VAL A 7 26.85 13.43 -19.10
CA VAL A 7 25.83 14.48 -19.06
C VAL A 7 26.28 15.58 -18.10
N PRO A 8 26.19 16.87 -18.45
CA PRO A 8 26.63 17.95 -17.56
C PRO A 8 25.71 18.07 -16.34
N LYS A 9 26.29 18.08 -15.16
CA LYS A 9 25.59 18.29 -13.88
C LYS A 9 25.21 19.77 -13.77
N THR A 10 23.92 20.08 -13.85
CA THR A 10 23.40 21.42 -13.56
C THR A 10 23.40 21.63 -12.03
N PRO A 11 23.96 22.72 -11.50
CA PRO A 11 24.02 22.91 -10.05
C PRO A 11 22.65 23.26 -9.47
N TRP A 12 22.18 22.47 -8.54
CA TRP A 12 20.89 22.57 -7.82
C TRP A 12 20.71 23.85 -6.96
N ARG A 13 21.65 24.79 -7.03
CA ARG A 13 21.63 25.99 -6.17
C ARG A 13 20.69 27.12 -6.63
N VAL A 14 20.11 27.04 -7.82
CA VAL A 14 19.28 28.14 -8.37
C VAL A 14 17.79 27.93 -8.11
N PHE A 15 17.30 26.72 -7.80
CA PHE A 15 15.88 26.46 -7.57
C PHE A 15 15.38 26.72 -6.14
N GLY A 16 16.28 26.85 -5.16
CA GLY A 16 15.90 27.05 -3.75
C GLY A 16 15.36 28.44 -3.40
N LEU A 17 15.72 29.48 -4.17
CA LEU A 17 15.34 30.87 -3.84
C LEU A 17 14.00 31.33 -4.45
N ALA A 18 13.52 30.66 -5.48
CA ALA A 18 12.24 31.04 -6.13
C ALA A 18 11.01 30.51 -5.38
N VAL A 19 11.14 29.40 -4.63
CA VAL A 19 10.01 28.77 -3.90
C VAL A 19 9.71 29.52 -2.58
N ILE A 20 10.71 30.17 -1.96
CA ILE A 20 10.52 30.91 -0.70
C ILE A 20 9.79 32.25 -0.94
N ALA A 21 9.97 32.90 -2.10
CA ALA A 21 9.31 34.17 -2.41
C ALA A 21 7.81 34.04 -2.66
N VAL A 22 7.32 32.89 -3.15
CA VAL A 22 5.89 32.68 -3.40
C VAL A 22 5.12 32.33 -2.12
N ALA A 23 5.76 31.65 -1.15
CA ALA A 23 5.12 31.30 0.13
C ALA A 23 4.85 32.51 1.03
N VAL A 24 5.67 33.56 0.97
CA VAL A 24 5.51 34.77 1.80
C VAL A 24 4.38 35.68 1.28
N ILE A 25 4.08 35.65 -0.02
CA ILE A 25 3.01 36.49 -0.61
C ILE A 25 1.62 35.90 -0.32
N VAL A 26 1.47 34.57 -0.22
CA VAL A 26 0.18 33.92 0.03
C VAL A 26 -0.24 34.02 1.51
N VAL A 27 0.69 34.05 2.45
CA VAL A 27 0.39 34.21 3.87
C VAL A 27 0.03 35.65 4.22
N GLY A 28 0.54 36.65 3.48
CA GLY A 28 0.23 38.10 3.71
C GLY A 28 -1.18 38.51 3.27
N LEU A 29 -1.84 37.76 2.39
CA LEU A 29 -3.17 38.13 1.85
C LEU A 29 -4.35 37.52 2.64
N LEU A 30 -4.11 36.58 3.57
CA LEU A 30 -5.15 35.93 4.35
C LEU A 30 -5.44 36.51 5.71
N ILE A 31 -4.73 37.59 6.12
CA ILE A 31 -4.89 38.23 7.42
C ILE A 31 -5.78 39.49 7.40
N VAL A 32 -6.25 39.98 6.25
CA VAL A 32 -6.96 41.24 6.12
C VAL A 32 -8.49 41.13 6.03
N THR A 33 -9.10 39.93 6.06
CA THR A 33 -10.56 39.79 5.91
C THR A 33 -11.26 39.01 7.01
N ASN A 34 -11.01 39.27 8.30
CA ASN A 34 -11.91 38.81 9.35
C ASN A 34 -11.91 39.84 10.50
N GLY A 35 -12.83 40.77 10.41
CA GLY A 35 -13.19 41.71 11.51
C GLY A 35 -14.70 41.86 11.59
N SER A 36 -15.22 41.46 12.75
CA SER A 36 -16.44 41.97 13.44
C SER A 36 -17.81 41.69 12.84
N ASP A 37 -18.68 41.00 13.59
CA ASP A 37 -19.62 41.68 14.49
C ASP A 37 -20.38 40.70 15.41
N SER A 38 -20.32 41.01 16.70
CA SER A 38 -21.12 40.45 17.77
C SER A 38 -22.47 41.15 17.86
N LYS A 39 -23.58 40.42 17.98
CA LYS A 39 -24.81 40.94 18.65
C LYS A 39 -25.45 39.86 19.51
N THR A 40 -25.50 40.14 20.76
CA THR A 40 -26.34 39.61 21.84
C THR A 40 -27.82 39.92 21.63
N ALA A 41 -28.71 39.02 21.97
CA ALA A 41 -30.05 39.23 22.58
C ALA A 41 -30.66 37.87 22.90
N ASP A 42 -30.86 37.67 24.04
CA ASP A 42 -31.89 37.62 25.09
C ASP A 42 -32.95 36.48 24.96
N SER A 43 -33.11 35.88 26.13
CA SER A 43 -34.04 34.86 26.59
C SER A 43 -35.52 35.17 26.28
N ASP A 44 -36.34 34.13 26.03
CA ASP A 44 -37.35 33.62 26.94
C ASP A 44 -38.34 32.64 26.27
N ASN A 45 -38.68 31.69 27.03
CA ASN A 45 -39.96 31.04 27.21
C ASN A 45 -40.19 29.65 26.61
N ALA A 46 -40.30 28.75 27.54
CA ALA A 46 -40.71 27.35 27.37
C ALA A 46 -42.18 27.23 26.94
N SER A 47 -42.46 26.36 25.96
CA SER A 47 -43.72 25.70 25.83
C SER A 47 -43.49 24.25 25.40
N SER A 48 -43.99 23.35 26.23
CA SER A 48 -43.98 21.91 26.10
C SER A 48 -45.00 21.51 25.03
N GLU A 49 -44.51 20.97 23.88
CA GLU A 49 -45.33 20.16 23.01
C GLU A 49 -44.63 18.85 22.69
N SER A 50 -45.36 17.76 22.95
CA SER A 50 -44.96 16.39 22.72
C SER A 50 -44.74 16.13 21.20
N PRO A 51 -43.63 15.58 20.74
CA PRO A 51 -43.46 15.33 19.32
C PRO A 51 -44.24 14.11 18.87
N THR A 52 -45.23 14.34 18.02
CA THR A 52 -45.84 13.31 17.20
C THR A 52 -44.80 12.73 16.27
N THR A 53 -44.39 11.49 16.50
CA THR A 53 -43.40 10.76 15.68
C THR A 53 -44.05 10.45 14.32
N THR A 54 -43.83 11.31 13.35
CA THR A 54 -44.10 11.00 11.94
C THR A 54 -43.00 10.09 11.45
N ALA A 55 -43.28 8.80 11.27
CA ALA A 55 -42.37 7.85 10.68
C ALA A 55 -42.09 8.26 9.23
N THR A 56 -40.94 8.92 9.02
CA THR A 56 -40.44 9.20 7.69
C THR A 56 -40.05 7.86 7.04
N LYS A 57 -40.83 7.44 6.05
CA LYS A 57 -40.53 6.25 5.24
C LYS A 57 -39.27 6.55 4.43
N THR A 58 -38.12 6.11 4.96
CA THR A 58 -36.81 6.21 4.26
C THR A 58 -36.91 5.29 3.04
N THR A 59 -37.14 5.85 1.87
CA THR A 59 -37.01 5.12 0.60
C THR A 59 -35.53 4.94 0.37
N THR A 60 -35.01 3.75 0.66
CA THR A 60 -33.64 3.38 0.30
C THR A 60 -33.59 3.26 -1.21
N THR A 61 -33.18 4.34 -1.89
CA THR A 61 -32.88 4.27 -3.32
C THR A 61 -31.57 3.49 -3.43
N THR A 62 -31.63 2.26 -3.87
CA THR A 62 -30.45 1.46 -4.19
C THR A 62 -29.81 2.12 -5.41
N GLU A 63 -28.67 2.79 -5.22
CA GLU A 63 -27.90 3.34 -6.32
C GLU A 63 -27.44 2.19 -7.24
N ALA A 64 -27.48 2.41 -8.56
CA ALA A 64 -26.99 1.43 -9.52
C ALA A 64 -25.53 1.11 -9.24
N PRO A 65 -25.09 -0.15 -9.37
CA PRO A 65 -23.69 -0.52 -9.24
C PRO A 65 -22.82 0.33 -10.18
N TYR A 66 -21.66 0.74 -9.68
CA TYR A 66 -20.66 1.40 -10.51
C TYR A 66 -20.05 0.38 -11.46
N ASP A 67 -20.02 0.67 -12.76
CA ASP A 67 -19.55 -0.21 -13.83
C ASP A 67 -18.10 0.02 -14.26
N GLY A 68 -17.40 0.98 -13.65
CA GLY A 68 -15.98 1.22 -13.86
C GLY A 68 -15.09 0.41 -12.91
N TRP A 69 -13.79 0.39 -13.20
CA TRP A 69 -12.81 -0.41 -12.43
C TRP A 69 -12.58 0.11 -11.01
N VAL A 70 -12.59 1.42 -10.82
CA VAL A 70 -12.39 2.03 -9.49
C VAL A 70 -13.46 3.07 -9.25
N ASN A 71 -14.37 2.78 -8.32
CA ASN A 71 -15.41 3.71 -7.93
C ASN A 71 -14.80 4.89 -7.16
N PRO A 72 -14.93 6.15 -7.63
CA PRO A 72 -14.43 7.33 -6.92
C PRO A 72 -15.00 7.47 -5.50
N LYS A 73 -16.19 6.94 -5.23
CA LYS A 73 -16.81 6.93 -3.89
C LYS A 73 -16.15 5.95 -2.93
N SER A 74 -15.24 5.09 -3.40
CA SER A 74 -14.43 4.21 -2.56
C SER A 74 -13.30 4.92 -1.81
N SER A 75 -13.05 6.21 -2.10
CA SER A 75 -12.07 7.01 -1.38
C SER A 75 -12.34 7.01 0.13
N GLY A 76 -11.31 6.71 0.92
CA GLY A 76 -11.42 6.59 2.38
C GLY A 76 -12.07 5.30 2.88
N SER A 77 -12.51 4.39 2.00
CA SER A 77 -13.16 3.14 2.36
C SER A 77 -12.18 1.96 2.28
N MET A 78 -12.47 0.89 3.03
CA MET A 78 -11.73 -0.39 2.85
C MET A 78 -11.83 -0.86 1.41
N TRP A 79 -10.76 -1.45 0.91
CA TRP A 79 -10.72 -2.01 -0.44
C TRP A 79 -11.63 -3.22 -0.59
N SER A 80 -11.59 -4.11 0.39
CA SER A 80 -12.28 -5.39 0.34
C SER A 80 -13.12 -5.64 1.59
N THR A 81 -14.28 -6.25 1.40
CA THR A 81 -15.10 -6.83 2.47
C THR A 81 -14.78 -8.31 2.70
N LYS A 82 -14.12 -8.98 1.75
CA LYS A 82 -13.69 -10.38 1.87
C LYS A 82 -12.43 -10.51 2.73
N VAL A 83 -11.54 -9.52 2.62
CA VAL A 83 -10.31 -9.42 3.41
C VAL A 83 -10.28 -8.02 4.04
N PRO A 84 -10.91 -7.85 5.20
CA PRO A 84 -10.96 -6.55 5.86
C PRO A 84 -9.58 -6.09 6.31
N GLY A 85 -9.19 -4.86 5.97
CA GLY A 85 -7.93 -4.29 6.43
C GLY A 85 -7.23 -3.38 5.43
N VAL A 86 -5.96 -3.14 5.70
CA VAL A 86 -5.00 -2.41 4.85
C VAL A 86 -4.24 -3.44 4.04
N LEU A 87 -4.49 -3.53 2.72
CA LEU A 87 -4.04 -4.64 1.87
C LEU A 87 -2.92 -4.26 0.89
N THR A 88 -2.62 -2.99 0.77
CA THR A 88 -1.61 -2.43 -0.14
C THR A 88 -1.15 -1.07 0.36
N PHE A 89 -0.28 -0.41 -0.36
CA PHE A 89 0.15 0.96 -0.04
C PHE A 89 -1.05 1.90 0.11
N ARG A 90 -1.18 2.53 1.28
CA ARG A 90 -2.31 3.38 1.66
C ARG A 90 -3.68 2.71 1.53
N GLY A 91 -3.73 1.39 1.66
CA GLY A 91 -4.88 0.56 1.99
C GLY A 91 -5.87 0.23 0.90
N ASN A 92 -6.04 1.04 -0.14
CA ASN A 92 -7.04 0.83 -1.18
C ASN A 92 -6.58 1.36 -2.57
N PRO A 93 -7.32 1.08 -3.66
CA PRO A 93 -6.96 1.53 -5.01
C PRO A 93 -6.81 3.05 -5.16
N THR A 94 -7.57 3.83 -4.41
CA THR A 94 -7.47 5.30 -4.42
C THR A 94 -6.37 5.83 -3.50
N ARG A 95 -5.62 4.94 -2.84
CA ARG A 95 -4.51 5.25 -1.93
C ARG A 95 -4.92 6.18 -0.77
N SER A 96 -6.12 5.99 -0.22
CA SER A 96 -6.77 6.92 0.70
C SER A 96 -7.36 6.27 1.97
N PHE A 97 -7.17 4.96 2.18
CA PHE A 97 -7.67 4.25 3.35
C PHE A 97 -6.53 3.99 4.35
N TYR A 98 -6.68 4.49 5.58
CA TYR A 98 -5.66 4.44 6.64
C TYR A 98 -6.05 3.56 7.83
N GLY A 99 -7.11 2.78 7.70
CA GLY A 99 -7.65 1.94 8.75
C GLY A 99 -8.87 2.56 9.45
N LEU A 100 -9.48 1.74 10.29
CA LEU A 100 -10.59 2.12 11.16
C LEU A 100 -10.07 2.16 12.59
N GLY A 101 -10.63 3.04 13.39
CA GLY A 101 -10.27 2.99 14.73
C GLY A 101 -10.37 4.03 15.54
N PRO A 102 -10.36 4.01 16.88
CA PRO A 102 -9.73 5.09 17.60
C PRO A 102 -8.22 4.88 17.71
N ILE A 103 -7.48 5.99 17.71
CA ILE A 103 -6.07 5.97 18.10
C ILE A 103 -6.02 5.72 19.62
N PRO A 104 -5.22 4.76 20.12
CA PRO A 104 -5.08 4.52 21.55
C PRO A 104 -4.63 5.77 22.29
N SER A 105 -5.29 6.09 23.41
CA SER A 105 -4.92 7.24 24.24
C SER A 105 -3.59 7.04 25.00
N ALA A 106 -3.17 5.79 25.19
CA ALA A 106 -1.92 5.43 25.85
C ALA A 106 -1.25 4.27 25.05
N PRO A 107 -0.60 4.56 23.90
CA PRO A 107 0.01 3.53 23.09
C PRO A 107 1.17 2.86 23.83
N LYS A 108 1.31 1.55 23.64
CA LYS A 108 2.40 0.73 24.19
C LYS A 108 3.00 -0.10 23.07
N ILE A 109 4.31 -0.34 23.14
CA ILE A 109 4.97 -1.36 22.32
C ILE A 109 4.58 -2.72 22.90
N LEU A 110 3.86 -3.53 22.12
CA LEU A 110 3.45 -4.87 22.52
C LEU A 110 4.57 -5.89 22.24
N TRP A 111 5.25 -5.74 21.12
CA TRP A 111 6.35 -6.58 20.68
C TRP A 111 7.23 -5.83 19.67
N SER A 112 8.38 -6.40 19.36
CA SER A 112 9.24 -5.97 18.26
C SER A 112 9.67 -7.18 17.43
N TYR A 113 9.88 -6.98 16.13
CA TYR A 113 10.32 -8.03 15.22
C TYR A 113 11.51 -7.52 14.37
N PRO A 114 12.55 -8.34 14.22
CA PRO A 114 12.84 -9.54 15.01
C PRO A 114 13.15 -9.18 16.46
N GLN A 115 13.09 -10.15 17.37
CA GLN A 115 13.34 -9.90 18.79
C GLN A 115 14.80 -9.53 19.09
N SER A 116 15.73 -9.85 18.19
CA SER A 116 17.14 -9.52 18.29
C SER A 116 17.76 -9.44 16.90
N GLY A 117 18.88 -8.74 16.77
CA GLY A 117 19.55 -8.49 15.51
C GLY A 117 18.83 -7.41 14.69
N GLY A 118 18.63 -7.67 13.42
CA GLY A 118 17.92 -6.79 12.52
C GLY A 118 17.62 -7.53 11.22
N MET A 119 16.59 -7.08 10.50
CA MET A 119 16.32 -7.54 9.14
C MET A 119 17.28 -6.85 8.20
N CYS A 120 18.45 -7.43 7.98
CA CYS A 120 19.53 -6.83 7.22
C CYS A 120 19.92 -7.67 6.00
N GLY A 121 20.18 -7.00 4.89
CA GLY A 121 20.72 -7.56 3.67
C GLY A 121 21.75 -6.65 3.01
N LYS A 122 22.59 -7.20 2.16
CA LYS A 122 23.49 -6.43 1.30
C LYS A 122 22.83 -6.21 -0.04
N SER A 123 22.75 -4.97 -0.48
CA SER A 123 22.22 -4.64 -1.80
C SER A 123 23.14 -3.69 -2.52
N THR A 124 23.21 -3.79 -3.84
CA THR A 124 24.10 -3.01 -4.70
C THR A 124 23.29 -2.00 -5.49
N ASP A 125 23.71 -0.76 -5.51
CA ASP A 125 23.17 0.31 -6.34
C ASP A 125 24.29 1.01 -7.12
N GLY A 126 23.97 2.11 -7.81
CA GLY A 126 24.94 2.88 -8.59
C GLY A 126 26.10 3.47 -7.77
N SER A 127 26.02 3.46 -6.44
CA SER A 127 27.08 3.92 -5.52
C SER A 127 27.92 2.78 -4.94
N GLY A 128 27.51 1.53 -5.13
CA GLY A 128 28.18 0.32 -4.66
C GLY A 128 27.32 -0.56 -3.78
N THR A 129 27.94 -1.51 -3.09
CA THR A 129 27.27 -2.45 -2.19
C THR A 129 27.25 -1.92 -0.76
N SER A 130 26.04 -1.84 -0.18
CA SER A 130 25.83 -1.40 1.19
C SER A 130 25.00 -2.42 1.98
N THR A 131 25.09 -2.39 3.31
CA THR A 131 24.19 -3.13 4.19
C THR A 131 22.98 -2.27 4.51
N TRP A 132 21.79 -2.79 4.21
CA TRP A 132 20.50 -2.18 4.46
C TRP A 132 19.81 -2.96 5.58
N CYS A 133 19.21 -2.25 6.56
CA CYS A 133 18.54 -2.88 7.69
C CYS A 133 17.17 -2.29 7.93
N GLY A 134 16.21 -3.15 8.28
CA GLY A 134 14.82 -2.81 8.60
C GLY A 134 13.84 -3.15 7.48
N THR A 135 12.76 -2.40 7.41
CA THR A 135 11.75 -2.47 6.33
C THR A 135 11.94 -1.33 5.34
N GLY A 136 11.37 -1.48 4.14
CA GLY A 136 11.41 -0.40 3.14
C GLY A 136 10.68 0.85 3.64
N TRP A 137 11.35 2.00 3.60
CA TRP A 137 10.74 3.28 3.97
C TRP A 137 9.74 3.80 2.92
N THR A 138 9.77 3.25 1.71
CA THR A 138 8.83 3.56 0.62
C THR A 138 7.53 2.78 0.74
N GLY A 139 7.51 1.73 1.55
CA GLY A 139 6.36 0.87 1.77
C GLY A 139 5.65 1.14 3.11
N ASN A 140 4.55 0.44 3.30
CA ASN A 140 3.88 0.29 4.60
C ASN A 140 3.53 -1.20 4.83
N PRO A 141 3.41 -1.65 6.09
CA PRO A 141 2.89 -2.98 6.36
C PRO A 141 1.41 -3.07 5.97
N ASN A 142 0.98 -4.26 5.53
CA ASN A 142 -0.43 -4.59 5.48
C ASN A 142 -0.87 -5.07 6.87
N VAL A 143 -2.12 -4.74 7.23
CA VAL A 143 -2.75 -5.21 8.47
C VAL A 143 -4.17 -5.63 8.12
N TYR A 144 -4.47 -6.92 8.20
CA TYR A 144 -5.73 -7.46 7.72
C TYR A 144 -6.21 -8.67 8.53
N GLU A 145 -7.51 -8.94 8.42
CA GLU A 145 -8.14 -10.07 9.07
C GLU A 145 -8.15 -11.30 8.16
N SER A 146 -7.68 -12.43 8.67
CA SER A 146 -7.78 -13.73 7.98
C SER A 146 -7.87 -14.87 9.00
N ASN A 147 -8.82 -15.78 8.80
CA ASN A 147 -9.02 -16.97 9.63
C ASN A 147 -9.09 -16.67 11.16
N GLY A 148 -9.77 -15.57 11.51
CA GLY A 148 -9.95 -15.15 12.91
C GLY A 148 -8.71 -14.58 13.57
N LYS A 149 -7.70 -14.18 12.80
CA LYS A 149 -6.48 -13.51 13.25
C LYS A 149 -6.25 -12.22 12.49
N THR A 150 -5.71 -11.23 13.21
CA THR A 150 -5.13 -10.05 12.58
C THR A 150 -3.70 -10.36 12.16
N ILE A 151 -3.43 -10.22 10.88
CA ILE A 151 -2.11 -10.50 10.26
C ILE A 151 -1.42 -9.20 9.92
N VAL A 152 -0.13 -9.11 10.21
CA VAL A 152 0.77 -8.07 9.71
C VAL A 152 1.68 -8.68 8.66
N SER A 153 1.66 -8.18 7.40
CA SER A 153 2.59 -8.64 6.38
C SER A 153 3.38 -7.48 5.79
N PHE A 154 4.65 -7.72 5.50
CA PHE A 154 5.56 -6.71 4.96
C PHE A 154 6.77 -7.33 4.28
N GLY A 155 7.38 -6.58 3.35
CA GLY A 155 8.70 -6.85 2.82
C GLY A 155 9.79 -6.20 3.64
N ALA A 156 10.98 -6.80 3.69
CA ALA A 156 12.09 -6.32 4.49
C ALA A 156 13.44 -6.43 3.79
N TYR A 157 14.46 -5.81 4.41
CA TYR A 157 15.81 -5.79 3.87
C TYR A 157 16.62 -7.06 4.14
N ASP A 158 16.04 -8.04 4.85
CA ASP A 158 16.59 -9.40 4.97
C ASP A 158 16.17 -10.33 3.81
N TYR A 159 15.75 -9.73 2.70
CA TYR A 159 15.31 -10.43 1.48
C TYR A 159 14.04 -11.26 1.69
N ALA A 160 13.12 -10.81 2.53
CA ALA A 160 11.96 -11.62 2.84
C ALA A 160 10.66 -10.85 2.90
N VAL A 161 9.59 -11.56 2.51
CA VAL A 161 8.21 -11.20 2.89
C VAL A 161 7.87 -11.97 4.15
N HIS A 162 7.35 -11.27 5.16
CA HIS A 162 6.96 -11.79 6.46
C HIS A 162 5.45 -11.73 6.66
N TRP A 163 4.90 -12.68 7.43
CA TRP A 163 3.51 -12.72 7.87
C TRP A 163 3.46 -13.00 9.37
N LEU A 164 3.11 -12.01 10.16
CA LEU A 164 3.11 -12.08 11.62
C LEU A 164 1.69 -12.06 12.16
N ASP A 165 1.50 -12.76 13.25
CA ASP A 165 0.35 -12.61 14.14
C ASP A 165 0.46 -11.27 14.87
N ALA A 166 -0.51 -10.39 14.71
CA ALA A 166 -0.47 -9.03 15.25
C ALA A 166 -0.50 -8.98 16.79
N GLU A 167 -1.05 -10.00 17.44
CA GLU A 167 -1.08 -10.05 18.91
C GLU A 167 0.27 -10.44 19.50
N THR A 168 0.98 -11.35 18.84
CA THR A 168 2.18 -11.99 19.39
C THR A 168 3.49 -11.58 18.73
N GLY A 169 3.44 -10.98 17.54
CA GLY A 169 4.62 -10.66 16.73
C GLY A 169 5.37 -11.89 16.23
N LYS A 170 4.74 -13.07 16.22
CA LYS A 170 5.37 -14.32 15.76
C LYS A 170 4.97 -14.62 14.31
N ASP A 171 5.88 -15.27 13.59
CA ASP A 171 5.58 -15.76 12.25
C ASP A 171 4.39 -16.73 12.26
N ILE A 172 3.41 -16.50 11.37
CA ILE A 172 2.28 -17.40 11.11
C ILE A 172 2.70 -18.51 10.15
N ILE A 173 3.48 -18.15 9.14
CA ILE A 173 4.13 -19.02 8.16
C ILE A 173 5.58 -18.58 8.00
N SER A 174 6.43 -19.46 7.49
CA SER A 174 7.83 -19.13 7.23
C SER A 174 7.94 -17.94 6.27
N PRO A 175 8.91 -17.03 6.45
CA PRO A 175 9.15 -15.96 5.51
C PRO A 175 9.45 -16.49 4.09
N PHE A 176 8.90 -15.82 3.09
CA PHE A 176 9.28 -16.09 1.69
C PHE A 176 10.54 -15.32 1.34
N LYS A 177 11.57 -16.00 0.83
CA LYS A 177 12.86 -15.39 0.49
C LYS A 177 12.92 -14.98 -0.98
N THR A 178 13.32 -13.74 -1.21
CA THR A 178 13.72 -13.18 -2.50
C THR A 178 15.25 -13.17 -2.63
N GLY A 179 15.77 -12.73 -3.76
CA GLY A 179 17.21 -12.64 -4.01
C GLY A 179 17.88 -11.36 -3.51
N ASP A 180 17.10 -10.32 -3.19
CA ASP A 180 17.61 -9.01 -2.72
C ASP A 180 16.54 -8.34 -1.84
N ILE A 181 16.83 -7.14 -1.34
CA ILE A 181 15.97 -6.37 -0.42
C ILE A 181 14.60 -6.04 -1.06
N ILE A 182 13.60 -5.92 -0.20
CA ILE A 182 12.24 -5.50 -0.58
C ILE A 182 11.99 -4.12 0.03
N LYS A 183 11.68 -3.13 -0.82
CA LYS A 183 11.44 -1.74 -0.40
C LYS A 183 9.97 -1.35 -0.46
N GLY A 184 9.26 -1.83 -1.50
CA GLY A 184 7.86 -1.50 -1.75
C GLY A 184 6.91 -2.15 -0.75
N THR A 185 5.64 -1.76 -0.80
CA THR A 185 4.58 -2.44 -0.05
C THR A 185 4.19 -3.73 -0.76
N VAL A 186 4.20 -4.84 -0.03
CA VAL A 186 3.57 -6.07 -0.52
C VAL A 186 2.06 -5.87 -0.62
N THR A 187 1.40 -6.52 -1.57
CA THR A 187 -0.05 -6.48 -1.69
C THR A 187 -0.66 -7.82 -1.33
N THR A 188 -1.61 -7.82 -0.40
CA THR A 188 -2.46 -8.98 -0.10
C THR A 188 -3.64 -8.99 -1.06
N ASP A 189 -3.99 -10.16 -1.59
CA ASP A 189 -5.08 -10.29 -2.55
C ASP A 189 -6.43 -9.82 -1.98
N PRO A 190 -7.09 -8.83 -2.61
CA PRO A 190 -8.33 -8.25 -2.08
C PRO A 190 -9.55 -9.13 -2.28
N ASP A 191 -9.49 -10.11 -3.18
CA ASP A 191 -10.61 -11.00 -3.48
C ASP A 191 -10.61 -12.27 -2.63
N GLY A 192 -9.63 -12.39 -1.71
CA GLY A 192 -9.53 -13.48 -0.75
C GLY A 192 -8.83 -14.72 -1.28
N TYR A 193 -8.15 -14.64 -2.42
CA TYR A 193 -7.20 -15.68 -2.79
C TYR A 193 -6.01 -15.65 -1.81
N PRO A 194 -5.48 -16.79 -1.38
CA PRO A 194 -4.31 -16.83 -0.50
C PRO A 194 -3.02 -16.49 -1.26
N LEU A 195 -2.98 -15.25 -1.79
CA LEU A 195 -1.90 -14.71 -2.61
C LEU A 195 -1.34 -13.42 -2.01
N THR A 196 -0.03 -13.27 -2.15
CA THR A 196 0.70 -12.03 -1.89
C THR A 196 1.54 -11.67 -3.10
N TYR A 197 1.57 -10.40 -3.43
CA TYR A 197 2.32 -9.84 -4.56
C TYR A 197 3.42 -8.94 -4.02
N SER A 198 4.66 -9.14 -4.47
CA SER A 198 5.82 -8.38 -3.96
C SER A 198 6.83 -8.13 -5.05
N GLY A 199 7.22 -6.89 -5.21
CA GLY A 199 8.44 -6.56 -5.91
C GLY A 199 9.66 -6.79 -5.03
N SER A 200 10.84 -6.92 -5.66
CA SER A 200 12.15 -7.01 -4.99
C SER A 200 13.24 -6.41 -5.89
N ARG A 201 14.38 -6.09 -5.30
CA ARG A 201 15.57 -5.68 -6.04
C ARG A 201 16.34 -6.85 -6.67
N ASP A 202 15.81 -8.05 -6.58
CA ASP A 202 16.33 -9.23 -7.27
C ASP A 202 15.89 -9.32 -8.74
N ASN A 203 15.36 -8.23 -9.30
CA ASN A 203 14.87 -8.09 -10.67
C ASN A 203 13.50 -8.73 -10.91
N PHE A 204 12.79 -9.19 -9.87
CA PHE A 204 11.52 -9.88 -10.04
C PHE A 204 10.36 -9.25 -9.27
N LEU A 205 9.20 -9.28 -9.92
CA LEU A 205 7.89 -9.13 -9.30
C LEU A 205 7.31 -10.54 -9.07
N HIS A 206 7.05 -10.90 -7.82
CA HIS A 206 6.67 -12.23 -7.39
C HIS A 206 5.18 -12.34 -7.10
N ILE A 207 4.57 -13.48 -7.46
CA ILE A 207 3.25 -13.92 -7.00
C ILE A 207 3.43 -15.14 -6.09
N ILE A 208 3.06 -14.99 -4.82
CA ILE A 208 3.37 -15.91 -3.75
C ILE A 208 2.09 -16.51 -3.19
N ALA A 209 1.96 -17.83 -3.19
CA ALA A 209 0.87 -18.56 -2.54
C ALA A 209 1.19 -18.82 -1.06
N THR A 210 0.21 -18.56 -0.18
CA THR A 210 0.32 -18.74 1.26
C THR A 210 -0.50 -19.91 1.81
N ASP A 211 -1.11 -20.72 0.94
CA ASP A 211 -1.95 -21.87 1.30
C ASP A 211 -1.24 -23.22 1.20
N ARG A 212 0.09 -23.24 1.16
CA ARG A 212 0.91 -24.44 1.04
C ARG A 212 1.42 -24.97 2.41
N GLY A 213 0.68 -24.71 3.49
CA GLY A 213 1.08 -25.05 4.85
C GLY A 213 2.01 -24.01 5.44
N GLN A 214 3.11 -24.42 6.07
CA GLN A 214 4.05 -23.49 6.73
C GLN A 214 5.03 -22.82 5.76
N THR A 215 5.12 -23.26 4.51
CA THR A 215 6.08 -22.73 3.54
C THR A 215 5.34 -22.09 2.38
N PRO A 216 5.42 -20.76 2.21
CA PRO A 216 4.88 -20.08 1.04
C PRO A 216 5.63 -20.49 -0.23
N VAL A 217 4.93 -20.46 -1.38
CA VAL A 217 5.47 -20.93 -2.66
C VAL A 217 5.28 -19.87 -3.73
N GLU A 218 6.34 -19.58 -4.49
CA GLU A 218 6.25 -18.76 -5.70
C GLU A 218 5.46 -19.52 -6.77
N LEU A 219 4.38 -18.92 -7.25
CA LEU A 219 3.60 -19.47 -8.36
C LEU A 219 4.04 -18.91 -9.71
N TRP A 220 4.52 -17.68 -9.71
CA TRP A 220 4.96 -16.99 -10.90
C TRP A 220 5.80 -15.78 -10.54
N LYS A 221 6.65 -15.36 -11.46
CA LYS A 221 7.37 -14.09 -11.37
C LYS A 221 7.58 -13.45 -12.72
N LEU A 222 7.67 -12.13 -12.74
CA LEU A 222 7.99 -11.32 -13.90
C LEU A 222 9.38 -10.72 -13.75
N SER A 223 10.25 -11.02 -14.70
CA SER A 223 11.59 -10.40 -14.75
C SER A 223 11.52 -8.97 -15.32
N ALA A 224 12.31 -8.06 -14.77
CA ALA A 224 12.48 -6.72 -15.33
C ALA A 224 13.09 -6.71 -16.74
N TYR A 225 13.63 -7.85 -17.20
CA TYR A 225 14.25 -8.00 -18.51
C TYR A 225 13.36 -8.73 -19.53
N ASP A 226 12.26 -9.32 -19.11
CA ASP A 226 11.45 -10.17 -19.99
C ASP A 226 10.73 -9.36 -21.06
N GLY A 227 11.12 -9.58 -22.32
CA GLY A 227 10.46 -9.05 -23.51
C GLY A 227 10.58 -7.54 -23.70
N VAL A 228 11.35 -6.83 -22.88
CA VAL A 228 11.48 -5.36 -22.94
C VAL A 228 12.94 -4.91 -22.92
N GLN A 229 13.18 -3.75 -23.51
CA GLN A 229 14.46 -3.08 -23.37
C GLN A 229 14.47 -2.29 -22.05
N GLN A 230 15.30 -2.69 -21.11
CA GLN A 230 15.55 -1.93 -19.90
C GLN A 230 16.17 -0.56 -20.23
N VAL A 231 15.59 0.50 -19.67
CA VAL A 231 16.06 1.89 -19.90
C VAL A 231 16.75 2.47 -18.67
N TRP A 232 16.33 2.06 -17.47
CA TRP A 232 16.85 2.65 -16.22
C TRP A 232 17.43 1.56 -15.30
N ASN A 233 16.64 1.01 -14.40
CA ASN A 233 17.04 0.06 -13.38
C ASN A 233 16.18 -1.21 -13.53
N ASP A 234 16.40 -2.21 -12.71
CA ASP A 234 15.74 -3.51 -12.74
C ASP A 234 14.98 -3.83 -11.44
N ASP A 235 14.90 -2.86 -10.53
CA ASP A 235 14.20 -3.00 -9.28
C ASP A 235 12.66 -2.92 -9.45
N TRP A 236 11.96 -3.56 -8.51
CA TRP A 236 10.51 -3.48 -8.36
C TRP A 236 10.20 -2.89 -6.98
N ASP A 237 10.26 -1.57 -6.87
CA ASP A 237 10.05 -0.83 -5.62
C ASP A 237 8.61 -0.34 -5.45
N GLY A 238 7.72 -0.69 -6.37
CA GLY A 238 6.32 -0.31 -6.36
C GLY A 238 5.46 -1.08 -5.35
N SER A 239 4.16 -0.93 -5.51
CA SER A 239 3.16 -1.61 -4.69
C SER A 239 2.05 -2.12 -5.61
N PRO A 240 2.06 -3.39 -5.98
CA PRO A 240 1.14 -3.97 -6.95
C PRO A 240 -0.32 -3.66 -6.61
N LEU A 241 -1.09 -3.28 -7.62
CA LEU A 241 -2.51 -3.03 -7.48
C LEU A 241 -3.30 -4.12 -8.19
N ILE A 242 -4.22 -4.77 -7.48
CA ILE A 242 -5.02 -5.87 -8.01
C ILE A 242 -6.46 -5.41 -8.17
N ILE A 243 -6.99 -5.42 -9.39
CA ILE A 243 -8.39 -5.06 -9.70
C ILE A 243 -8.92 -6.03 -10.75
N ASP A 244 -10.06 -6.65 -10.48
CA ASP A 244 -10.80 -7.50 -11.44
C ASP A 244 -9.93 -8.55 -12.15
N ASP A 245 -9.14 -9.29 -11.42
CA ASP A 245 -8.22 -10.30 -11.92
C ASP A 245 -7.03 -9.74 -12.74
N TYR A 246 -6.77 -8.43 -12.63
CA TYR A 246 -5.60 -7.79 -13.22
C TYR A 246 -4.68 -7.23 -12.15
N MET A 247 -3.39 -7.39 -12.37
CA MET A 247 -2.34 -6.73 -11.61
C MET A 247 -1.77 -5.57 -12.43
N PHE A 248 -1.60 -4.43 -11.75
CA PHE A 248 -1.00 -3.21 -12.31
C PHE A 248 0.26 -2.89 -11.53
N GLU A 249 1.39 -2.75 -12.22
CA GLU A 249 2.66 -2.43 -11.60
C GLU A 249 3.59 -1.66 -12.52
N GLY A 250 4.35 -0.72 -11.95
CA GLY A 250 5.42 0.01 -12.62
C GLY A 250 6.77 -0.54 -12.22
N GLY A 251 7.58 -0.96 -13.22
CA GLY A 251 8.97 -1.36 -12.99
C GLY A 251 9.93 -0.18 -13.14
N GLU A 252 11.05 -0.20 -12.42
CA GLU A 252 12.13 0.79 -12.61
C GLU A 252 12.85 0.61 -13.97
N ASN A 253 12.54 -0.46 -14.70
CA ASN A 253 12.97 -0.66 -16.07
C ASN A 253 12.28 0.26 -17.09
N SER A 254 11.49 1.23 -16.61
CA SER A 254 10.75 2.25 -17.37
C SER A 254 9.50 1.73 -18.09
N TRP A 255 8.99 0.57 -17.69
CA TRP A 255 7.75 0.01 -18.23
C TRP A 255 6.66 -0.07 -17.17
N PHE A 256 5.41 0.06 -17.61
CA PHE A 256 4.23 -0.17 -16.82
C PHE A 256 3.53 -1.42 -17.33
N TYR A 257 3.19 -2.34 -16.41
CA TYR A 257 2.65 -3.65 -16.73
C TYR A 257 1.19 -3.77 -16.31
N ILE A 258 0.42 -4.42 -17.17
CA ILE A 258 -0.94 -4.88 -16.87
C ILE A 258 -0.91 -6.39 -17.10
N VAL A 259 -1.07 -7.15 -16.04
CA VAL A 259 -0.97 -8.60 -16.03
C VAL A 259 -2.33 -9.19 -15.70
N LYS A 260 -2.94 -9.93 -16.61
CA LYS A 260 -4.12 -10.73 -16.29
C LYS A 260 -3.68 -11.95 -15.51
N LEU A 261 -4.19 -12.12 -14.28
CA LEU A 261 -3.70 -13.13 -13.33
C LEU A 261 -4.24 -14.52 -13.59
N ASN A 262 -5.50 -14.65 -14.11
CA ASN A 262 -6.22 -15.91 -14.28
C ASN A 262 -6.17 -16.76 -13.00
N ARG A 263 -6.58 -16.12 -11.87
CA ARG A 263 -6.60 -16.75 -10.54
C ARG A 263 -7.66 -17.84 -10.46
N GLY A 264 -7.34 -18.92 -9.77
CA GLY A 264 -8.26 -20.04 -9.57
C GLY A 264 -7.78 -21.00 -8.49
N TYR A 265 -8.37 -22.17 -8.47
CA TYR A 265 -7.97 -23.25 -7.56
C TYR A 265 -7.83 -24.54 -8.35
N ASP A 266 -6.86 -25.37 -7.98
CA ASP A 266 -6.71 -26.72 -8.51
C ASP A 266 -7.70 -27.70 -7.87
N ALA A 267 -7.67 -28.96 -8.31
CA ALA A 267 -8.53 -30.03 -7.81
C ALA A 267 -8.32 -30.34 -6.31
N ALA A 268 -7.19 -29.95 -5.74
CA ALA A 268 -6.87 -30.07 -4.31
C ALA A 268 -7.29 -28.82 -3.50
N GLY A 269 -7.95 -27.85 -4.15
CA GLY A 269 -8.36 -26.59 -3.55
C GLY A 269 -7.20 -25.64 -3.26
N LYS A 270 -6.06 -25.79 -3.94
CA LYS A 270 -4.91 -24.93 -3.80
C LYS A 270 -4.94 -23.81 -4.84
N VAL A 271 -4.60 -22.59 -4.42
CA VAL A 271 -4.63 -21.43 -5.31
C VAL A 271 -3.68 -21.62 -6.49
N THR A 272 -4.12 -21.20 -7.66
CA THR A 272 -3.33 -21.21 -8.91
C THR A 272 -3.40 -19.86 -9.60
N VAL A 273 -2.41 -19.57 -10.43
CA VAL A 273 -2.41 -18.43 -11.35
C VAL A 273 -1.89 -18.90 -12.72
N ALA A 274 -2.35 -18.25 -13.80
CA ALA A 274 -1.83 -18.44 -15.15
C ALA A 274 -1.64 -17.07 -15.83
N PRO A 275 -0.66 -16.25 -15.37
CA PRO A 275 -0.54 -14.88 -15.77
C PRO A 275 -0.26 -14.66 -17.25
N GLN A 276 -0.83 -13.60 -17.81
CA GLN A 276 -0.62 -13.11 -19.17
C GLN A 276 -0.24 -11.62 -19.07
N VAL A 277 0.95 -11.29 -19.54
CA VAL A 277 1.48 -9.91 -19.59
C VAL A 277 1.07 -9.22 -20.87
#